data_053cc62b3c88449411fc18049338668b
#
_entry.id   053cc62b3c88449411fc18049338668b
#
_cell.length_a   1.000
_cell.length_b   1.000
_cell.length_c   1.000
_cell.angle_alpha   90.00
_cell.angle_beta   90.00
_cell.angle_gamma   90.00
#
_symmetry.space_group_name_H-M   'P 1'
#
loop_
_entity.id
_entity.type
_entity.pdbx_description
1 polymer ?
#
loop_
_entity_poly.entity_id
_entity_poly.type
_entity_poly.pdbx_seq_one_letter_code
_entity_poly.pdbx_strand_id
1 'polypeptide(L)'
;MFPAYDAAFMASKSSERTSPIHAKSQLMSASEIERTLVRLAHEIVEKNNGVTDLGMVGIRRRGVPIAQRLAETISRIEKTPVPTGTLDITLYRDDLSTLGPKPKVQKTDIGFSITGKSIILVDDVLYTGRTVRAAMDALFREGRPRSVQLCVLIDRGHRELPIEAAFVGRKVQTADNEIIEVKLREIDDAEKVMLMEKQG
;
A
#
# COMPACT_ATOMS: atom_id res chain seq x y z
N MET A 1 -62.88 -1.82 -7.46
CA MET A 1 -62.36 -1.32 -8.74
C MET A 1 -61.13 -0.49 -8.44
N PHE A 2 -59.94 -1.09 -8.43
CA PHE A 2 -58.67 -0.43 -8.17
C PHE A 2 -57.93 -0.24 -9.49
N PRO A 3 -57.35 0.92 -9.79
CA PRO A 3 -56.64 1.13 -11.03
C PRO A 3 -55.28 0.44 -11.00
N ALA A 4 -54.91 -0.15 -12.13
CA ALA A 4 -53.65 -0.81 -12.40
C ALA A 4 -52.49 0.24 -12.28
N TYR A 5 -51.49 -0.07 -11.46
CA TYR A 5 -50.23 0.66 -11.42
C TYR A 5 -49.35 0.22 -12.58
N ASP A 6 -48.96 1.19 -13.34
CA ASP A 6 -48.17 1.10 -14.57
C ASP A 6 -46.74 0.58 -14.27
N ALA A 7 -46.38 -0.53 -14.93
CA ALA A 7 -45.12 -1.25 -14.75
C ALA A 7 -43.92 -0.64 -15.54
N ALA A 8 -43.96 0.67 -15.81
CA ALA A 8 -42.97 1.34 -16.67
C ALA A 8 -41.87 2.11 -15.95
N PHE A 9 -41.72 1.99 -14.59
CA PHE A 9 -40.71 2.77 -13.84
C PHE A 9 -39.51 1.95 -13.33
N MET A 10 -39.22 0.78 -13.86
CA MET A 10 -38.12 -0.08 -13.43
C MET A 10 -37.15 -0.42 -14.57
N ALA A 11 -36.58 0.58 -15.25
CA ALA A 11 -35.47 0.34 -16.18
C ALA A 11 -34.60 1.57 -16.39
N SER A 12 -33.98 2.08 -15.34
CA SER A 12 -32.75 2.87 -15.50
C SER A 12 -31.65 2.26 -14.66
N LYS A 13 -31.14 1.09 -15.07
CA LYS A 13 -29.81 0.66 -14.67
C LYS A 13 -28.83 1.61 -15.33
N SER A 14 -28.35 2.60 -14.57
CA SER A 14 -27.16 3.35 -14.90
C SER A 14 -25.99 2.34 -14.96
N SER A 15 -25.62 1.93 -16.17
CA SER A 15 -24.34 1.31 -16.40
C SER A 15 -23.28 2.38 -16.05
N GLU A 16 -22.66 2.27 -14.90
CA GLU A 16 -21.39 2.99 -14.64
C GLU A 16 -20.42 2.57 -15.75
N ARG A 17 -20.29 3.43 -16.75
CA ARG A 17 -19.24 3.31 -17.77
C ARG A 17 -17.94 3.58 -17.03
N THR A 18 -17.21 2.53 -16.66
CA THR A 18 -15.82 2.65 -16.25
C THR A 18 -15.08 3.29 -17.40
N SER A 19 -14.72 4.57 -17.25
CA SER A 19 -13.91 5.29 -18.26
C SER A 19 -12.64 4.49 -18.53
N PRO A 20 -12.25 4.29 -19.80
CA PRO A 20 -11.08 3.52 -20.14
C PRO A 20 -9.84 4.17 -19.52
N ILE A 21 -9.02 3.36 -18.83
CA ILE A 21 -7.75 3.78 -18.22
C ILE A 21 -6.64 3.45 -19.22
N HIS A 22 -5.80 4.41 -19.57
CA HIS A 22 -4.67 4.21 -20.47
C HIS A 22 -3.34 4.59 -19.81
N ALA A 23 -2.26 3.98 -20.28
CA ALA A 23 -0.92 4.29 -19.82
C ALA A 23 -0.46 5.65 -20.37
N LYS A 24 -0.09 6.58 -19.49
CA LYS A 24 0.42 7.90 -19.86
C LYS A 24 1.95 7.91 -19.96
N SER A 25 2.62 7.41 -18.94
CA SER A 25 4.08 7.33 -18.92
C SER A 25 4.60 6.30 -17.92
N GLN A 26 5.83 5.84 -18.13
CA GLN A 26 6.54 5.03 -17.14
C GLN A 26 7.29 5.95 -16.18
N LEU A 27 7.01 5.82 -14.89
CA LEU A 27 7.65 6.59 -13.83
C LEU A 27 8.93 5.93 -13.32
N MET A 28 8.94 4.60 -13.20
CA MET A 28 10.10 3.84 -12.77
C MET A 28 10.21 2.52 -13.54
N SER A 29 11.42 2.21 -13.98
CA SER A 29 11.83 0.91 -14.51
C SER A 29 12.20 -0.05 -13.36
N ALA A 30 12.37 -1.34 -13.67
CA ALA A 30 12.81 -2.36 -12.71
C ALA A 30 14.12 -1.96 -11.99
N SER A 31 15.11 -1.48 -12.75
CA SER A 31 16.40 -1.08 -12.18
C SER A 31 16.30 0.18 -11.29
N GLU A 32 15.37 1.08 -11.59
CA GLU A 32 15.13 2.26 -10.74
C GLU A 32 14.40 1.86 -9.44
N ILE A 33 13.47 0.90 -9.49
CA ILE A 33 12.83 0.35 -8.29
C ILE A 33 13.90 -0.29 -7.39
N GLU A 34 14.76 -1.13 -7.96
CA GLU A 34 15.81 -1.81 -7.20
C GLU A 34 16.77 -0.82 -6.53
N ARG A 35 17.31 0.16 -7.28
CA ARG A 35 18.17 1.20 -6.70
C ARG A 35 17.46 2.02 -5.62
N THR A 36 16.17 2.29 -5.79
CA THR A 36 15.37 3.01 -4.80
C THR A 36 15.22 2.20 -3.53
N LEU A 37 14.96 0.89 -3.62
CA LEU A 37 14.86 0.02 -2.43
C LEU A 37 16.20 -0.09 -1.70
N VAL A 38 17.33 -0.16 -2.41
CA VAL A 38 18.66 -0.15 -1.79
C VAL A 38 18.89 1.15 -1.03
N ARG A 39 18.56 2.31 -1.61
CA ARG A 39 18.67 3.62 -0.94
C ARG A 39 17.78 3.67 0.31
N LEU A 40 16.52 3.26 0.20
CA LEU A 40 15.60 3.23 1.33
C LEU A 40 16.08 2.30 2.45
N ALA A 41 16.69 1.17 2.12
CA ALA A 41 17.29 0.26 3.10
C ALA A 41 18.38 0.96 3.93
N HIS A 42 19.28 1.71 3.29
CA HIS A 42 20.30 2.49 3.99
C HIS A 42 19.70 3.60 4.86
N GLU A 43 18.71 4.34 4.36
CA GLU A 43 18.02 5.40 5.12
C GLU A 43 17.32 4.84 6.37
N ILE A 44 16.70 3.65 6.25
CA ILE A 44 16.04 2.96 7.37
C ILE A 44 17.07 2.59 8.45
N VAL A 45 18.20 2.00 8.06
CA VAL A 45 19.27 1.62 8.97
C VAL A 45 19.84 2.85 9.68
N GLU A 46 20.17 3.89 8.93
CA GLU A 46 20.72 5.15 9.47
C GLU A 46 19.77 5.80 10.47
N LYS A 47 18.49 5.97 10.11
CA LYS A 47 17.50 6.64 10.97
C LYS A 47 17.21 5.88 12.25
N ASN A 48 17.34 4.54 12.23
CA ASN A 48 17.08 3.68 13.38
C ASN A 48 18.36 3.32 14.17
N ASN A 49 19.52 3.84 13.78
CA ASN A 49 20.83 3.51 14.37
C ASN A 49 21.11 2.00 14.38
N GLY A 50 20.86 1.34 13.25
CA GLY A 50 20.97 -0.10 13.08
C GLY A 50 19.61 -0.80 13.08
N VAL A 51 19.63 -2.10 13.36
CA VAL A 51 18.45 -2.99 13.21
C VAL A 51 17.97 -3.59 14.52
N THR A 52 18.53 -3.19 15.66
CA THR A 52 18.11 -3.69 16.97
C THR A 52 16.63 -3.35 17.19
N ASP A 53 15.83 -4.37 17.48
CA ASP A 53 14.38 -4.25 17.66
C ASP A 53 13.62 -3.67 16.44
N LEU A 54 14.20 -3.79 15.26
CA LEU A 54 13.51 -3.45 14.01
C LEU A 54 12.67 -4.62 13.52
N GLY A 55 11.47 -4.33 12.99
CA GLY A 55 10.64 -5.29 12.27
C GLY A 55 9.97 -4.62 11.09
N MET A 56 9.75 -5.36 10.01
CA MET A 56 9.10 -4.84 8.81
C MET A 56 7.74 -5.49 8.63
N VAL A 57 6.72 -4.69 8.33
CA VAL A 57 5.35 -5.18 8.11
C VAL A 57 4.83 -4.60 6.80
N GLY A 58 4.63 -5.47 5.82
CA GLY A 58 4.07 -5.09 4.50
C GLY A 58 2.56 -5.11 4.49
N ILE A 59 1.95 -4.04 4.02
CA ILE A 59 0.50 -3.98 3.75
C ILE A 59 0.20 -4.80 2.48
N ARG A 60 -0.78 -5.68 2.55
CA ARG A 60 -1.24 -6.43 1.36
C ARG A 60 -1.84 -5.48 0.32
N ARG A 61 -1.57 -5.69 -0.97
CA ARG A 61 -0.82 -6.77 -1.60
C ARG A 61 0.67 -6.42 -1.82
N ARG A 62 0.97 -5.26 -2.42
CA ARG A 62 2.30 -4.91 -2.94
C ARG A 62 3.28 -4.41 -1.89
N GLY A 63 2.80 -3.95 -0.73
CA GLY A 63 3.66 -3.62 0.41
C GLY A 63 4.45 -4.83 0.93
N VAL A 64 3.90 -6.05 0.78
CA VAL A 64 4.56 -7.29 1.26
C VAL A 64 5.87 -7.59 0.54
N PRO A 65 5.93 -7.75 -0.79
CA PRO A 65 7.20 -7.99 -1.48
C PRO A 65 8.19 -6.83 -1.32
N ILE A 66 7.72 -5.58 -1.23
CA ILE A 66 8.59 -4.43 -0.95
C ILE A 66 9.25 -4.58 0.43
N ALA A 67 8.45 -4.92 1.47
CA ALA A 67 8.97 -5.15 2.83
C ALA A 67 9.99 -6.29 2.88
N GLN A 68 9.73 -7.38 2.17
CA GLN A 68 10.65 -8.52 2.08
C GLN A 68 11.97 -8.14 1.44
N ARG A 69 11.96 -7.46 0.29
CA ARG A 69 13.16 -6.99 -0.41
C ARG A 69 13.98 -6.00 0.42
N LEU A 70 13.30 -5.09 1.13
CA LEU A 70 13.95 -4.16 2.06
C LEU A 70 14.62 -4.91 3.22
N ALA A 71 13.90 -5.84 3.86
CA ALA A 71 14.43 -6.64 4.96
C ALA A 71 15.63 -7.50 4.53
N GLU A 72 15.59 -8.12 3.35
CA GLU A 72 16.71 -8.88 2.78
C GLU A 72 17.92 -7.98 2.53
N THR A 73 17.71 -6.77 1.98
CA THR A 73 18.78 -5.82 1.72
C THR A 73 19.41 -5.33 3.00
N ILE A 74 18.59 -4.96 3.99
CA ILE A 74 19.06 -4.53 5.33
C ILE A 74 19.81 -5.66 6.02
N SER A 75 19.28 -6.89 5.97
CA SER A 75 19.93 -8.07 6.58
C SER A 75 21.31 -8.35 5.98
N ARG A 76 21.51 -8.07 4.69
CA ARG A 76 22.83 -8.18 4.04
C ARG A 76 23.79 -7.09 4.48
N ILE A 77 23.31 -5.84 4.65
CA ILE A 77 24.10 -4.69 5.10
C ILE A 77 24.55 -4.89 6.55
N GLU A 78 23.61 -5.21 7.43
CA GLU A 78 23.84 -5.28 8.89
C GLU A 78 24.28 -6.66 9.37
N LYS A 79 24.28 -7.67 8.48
CA LYS A 79 24.59 -9.07 8.81
C LYS A 79 23.72 -9.64 9.95
N THR A 80 22.54 -9.09 10.11
CA THR A 80 21.56 -9.43 11.15
C THR A 80 20.19 -9.55 10.49
N PRO A 81 19.46 -10.67 10.70
CA PRO A 81 18.15 -10.85 10.09
C PRO A 81 17.12 -9.86 10.65
N VAL A 82 16.35 -9.23 9.74
CA VAL A 82 15.22 -8.38 10.09
C VAL A 82 13.92 -9.16 9.86
N PRO A 83 13.10 -9.37 10.88
CA PRO A 83 11.86 -10.11 10.73
C PRO A 83 10.85 -9.35 9.88
N THR A 84 10.09 -10.10 9.07
CA THR A 84 9.05 -9.55 8.20
C THR A 84 7.68 -10.14 8.53
N GLY A 85 6.65 -9.32 8.42
CA GLY A 85 5.26 -9.71 8.59
C GLY A 85 4.36 -9.19 7.48
N THR A 86 3.19 -9.76 7.39
CA THR A 86 2.15 -9.39 6.43
C THR A 86 0.90 -8.92 7.16
N LEU A 87 0.38 -7.76 6.77
CA LEU A 87 -0.81 -7.16 7.34
C LEU A 87 -1.93 -7.10 6.30
N ASP A 88 -3.07 -7.72 6.61
CA ASP A 88 -4.29 -7.58 5.81
C ASP A 88 -5.21 -6.52 6.43
N ILE A 89 -5.56 -5.52 5.66
CA ILE A 89 -6.40 -4.39 6.09
C ILE A 89 -7.83 -4.49 5.57
N THR A 90 -8.19 -5.59 4.92
CA THR A 90 -9.51 -5.74 4.24
C THR A 90 -10.68 -5.42 5.16
N LEU A 91 -10.62 -5.80 6.44
CA LEU A 91 -11.69 -5.54 7.43
C LEU A 91 -11.69 -4.11 8.00
N TYR A 92 -10.68 -3.32 7.74
CA TYR A 92 -10.47 -2.00 8.35
C TYR A 92 -10.61 -0.84 7.35
N ARG A 93 -10.96 -1.15 6.10
CA ARG A 93 -11.15 -0.16 5.04
C ARG A 93 -12.50 0.54 5.19
N ASP A 94 -12.51 1.85 5.02
CA ASP A 94 -13.72 2.70 5.09
C ASP A 94 -14.69 2.45 3.90
N ASP A 95 -14.18 1.86 2.80
CA ASP A 95 -14.93 1.61 1.56
C ASP A 95 -15.51 0.19 1.46
N LEU A 96 -15.57 -0.56 2.57
CA LEU A 96 -16.13 -1.93 2.60
C LEU A 96 -17.56 -2.03 2.06
N SER A 97 -18.36 -0.98 2.22
CA SER A 97 -19.75 -0.93 1.74
C SER A 97 -19.86 -0.81 0.20
N THR A 98 -18.81 -0.36 -0.47
CA THR A 98 -18.73 -0.18 -1.93
C THR A 98 -18.02 -1.33 -2.64
N LEU A 99 -17.31 -2.17 -1.89
CA LEU A 99 -16.72 -3.41 -2.40
C LEU A 99 -17.83 -4.44 -2.55
N GLY A 100 -18.07 -4.94 -3.75
CA GLY A 100 -19.07 -5.97 -4.09
C GLY A 100 -19.03 -7.22 -3.19
N PRO A 101 -19.60 -8.37 -3.58
CA PRO A 101 -19.90 -9.47 -2.67
C PRO A 101 -18.64 -9.96 -1.95
N LYS A 102 -18.65 -9.80 -0.61
CA LYS A 102 -17.69 -10.26 0.42
C LYS A 102 -16.21 -10.26 -0.03
N PRO A 103 -15.44 -9.21 0.31
CA PRO A 103 -14.01 -9.20 0.06
C PRO A 103 -13.35 -10.43 0.73
N LYS A 104 -12.48 -11.14 -0.01
CA LYS A 104 -11.68 -12.24 0.55
C LYS A 104 -10.71 -11.67 1.58
N VAL A 105 -11.07 -11.77 2.87
CA VAL A 105 -10.17 -11.49 3.97
C VAL A 105 -9.05 -12.54 3.94
N GLN A 106 -7.81 -12.09 3.83
CA GLN A 106 -6.64 -12.94 3.98
C GLN A 106 -6.11 -12.78 5.41
N LYS A 107 -5.42 -13.78 5.90
CA LYS A 107 -4.92 -13.76 7.29
C LYS A 107 -3.79 -12.74 7.43
N THR A 108 -3.87 -11.85 8.43
CA THR A 108 -2.71 -11.14 8.97
C THR A 108 -1.75 -12.19 9.55
N ASP A 109 -0.48 -12.11 9.18
CA ASP A 109 0.57 -13.01 9.66
C ASP A 109 1.85 -12.20 9.86
N ILE A 110 2.08 -11.78 11.10
CA ILE A 110 3.27 -11.01 11.45
C ILE A 110 4.43 -11.92 11.83
N GLY A 111 4.15 -13.12 12.37
CA GLY A 111 5.15 -14.14 12.66
C GLY A 111 6.16 -13.80 13.77
N PHE A 112 6.12 -12.58 14.33
CA PHE A 112 6.98 -12.12 15.44
C PHE A 112 6.24 -11.14 16.35
N SER A 113 6.70 -10.98 17.60
CA SER A 113 6.14 -9.97 18.51
C SER A 113 6.54 -8.56 18.07
N ILE A 114 5.56 -7.68 17.85
CA ILE A 114 5.78 -6.27 17.54
C ILE A 114 5.93 -5.40 18.79
N THR A 115 5.57 -5.93 19.97
CA THR A 115 5.60 -5.17 21.23
C THR A 115 7.02 -4.72 21.57
N GLY A 116 7.19 -3.42 21.80
CA GLY A 116 8.47 -2.80 22.11
C GLY A 116 9.39 -2.58 20.91
N LYS A 117 9.04 -3.07 19.71
CA LYS A 117 9.86 -2.91 18.50
C LYS A 117 9.56 -1.62 17.73
N SER A 118 10.54 -1.16 16.97
CA SER A 118 10.34 -0.17 15.91
C SER A 118 9.84 -0.88 14.65
N ILE A 119 8.64 -0.54 14.19
CA ILE A 119 8.02 -1.16 13.03
C ILE A 119 8.12 -0.24 11.83
N ILE A 120 8.67 -0.75 10.74
CA ILE A 120 8.56 -0.13 9.42
C ILE A 120 7.33 -0.70 8.75
N LEU A 121 6.29 0.12 8.64
CA LEU A 121 5.07 -0.21 7.91
C LEU A 121 5.29 0.14 6.43
N VAL A 122 5.13 -0.83 5.54
CA VAL A 122 5.52 -0.70 4.13
C VAL A 122 4.32 -0.81 3.21
N ASP A 123 4.19 0.14 2.28
CA ASP A 123 3.20 0.12 1.21
C ASP A 123 3.81 0.53 -0.14
N ASP A 124 3.10 0.30 -1.23
CA ASP A 124 3.54 0.69 -2.57
C ASP A 124 3.24 2.17 -2.87
N VAL A 125 2.03 2.64 -2.60
CA VAL A 125 1.60 4.02 -2.92
C VAL A 125 0.92 4.69 -1.73
N LEU A 126 1.45 5.82 -1.31
CA LEU A 126 0.77 6.72 -0.38
C LEU A 126 -0.05 7.75 -1.15
N TYR A 127 -1.36 7.75 -0.89
CA TYR A 127 -2.33 8.67 -1.49
C TYR A 127 -3.05 9.48 -0.39
N THR A 128 -4.30 9.19 -0.08
CA THR A 128 -5.11 9.92 0.89
C THR A 128 -4.69 9.70 2.36
N GLY A 129 -3.99 8.59 2.65
CA GLY A 129 -3.64 8.13 3.99
C GLY A 129 -4.64 7.13 4.60
N ARG A 130 -5.80 6.87 3.97
CA ARG A 130 -6.84 5.97 4.49
C ARG A 130 -6.35 4.54 4.65
N THR A 131 -5.60 4.02 3.68
CA THR A 131 -4.95 2.70 3.74
C THR A 131 -4.03 2.59 4.96
N VAL A 132 -3.19 3.59 5.17
CA VAL A 132 -2.23 3.61 6.29
C VAL A 132 -2.95 3.71 7.64
N ARG A 133 -4.02 4.52 7.75
CA ARG A 133 -4.86 4.56 8.95
C ARG A 133 -5.42 3.18 9.28
N ALA A 134 -6.04 2.52 8.28
CA ALA A 134 -6.58 1.17 8.44
C ALA A 134 -5.49 0.15 8.85
N ALA A 135 -4.29 0.29 8.29
CA ALA A 135 -3.15 -0.55 8.63
C ALA A 135 -2.67 -0.33 10.07
N MET A 136 -2.64 0.91 10.56
CA MET A 136 -2.31 1.18 11.96
C MET A 136 -3.35 0.59 12.91
N ASP A 137 -4.65 0.71 12.60
CA ASP A 137 -5.72 0.11 13.42
C ASP A 137 -5.56 -1.42 13.50
N ALA A 138 -5.22 -2.08 12.39
CA ALA A 138 -4.95 -3.51 12.35
C ALA A 138 -3.67 -3.89 13.11
N LEU A 139 -2.59 -3.14 12.91
CA LEU A 139 -1.29 -3.39 13.53
C LEU A 139 -1.35 -3.31 15.06
N PHE A 140 -2.04 -2.31 15.61
CA PHE A 140 -2.16 -2.13 17.07
C PHE A 140 -2.99 -3.21 17.78
N ARG A 141 -3.72 -4.03 17.04
CA ARG A 141 -4.37 -5.23 17.60
C ARG A 141 -3.41 -6.39 17.80
N GLU A 142 -2.30 -6.42 17.05
CA GLU A 142 -1.27 -7.45 17.15
C GLU A 142 -0.27 -7.19 18.29
N GLY A 143 -0.28 -5.97 18.87
CA GLY A 143 0.59 -5.62 19.99
C GLY A 143 0.86 -4.12 20.10
N ARG A 144 1.80 -3.75 20.96
CA ARG A 144 2.18 -2.34 21.22
C ARG A 144 3.60 -2.06 20.74
N PRO A 145 3.80 -1.65 19.50
CA PRO A 145 5.11 -1.25 19.02
C PRO A 145 5.63 0.00 19.76
N ARG A 146 6.96 0.12 19.86
CA ARG A 146 7.60 1.34 20.39
C ARG A 146 7.40 2.53 19.46
N SER A 147 7.47 2.28 18.15
CA SER A 147 7.24 3.27 17.11
C SER A 147 6.75 2.60 15.82
N VAL A 148 6.03 3.36 14.99
CA VAL A 148 5.67 2.96 13.63
C VAL A 148 6.16 4.04 12.69
N GLN A 149 6.94 3.65 11.68
CA GLN A 149 7.47 4.52 10.65
C GLN A 149 6.97 4.02 9.29
N LEU A 150 6.36 4.90 8.51
CA LEU A 150 5.82 4.54 7.20
C LEU A 150 6.92 4.62 6.13
N CYS A 151 7.03 3.58 5.32
CA CYS A 151 7.88 3.51 4.13
C CYS A 151 7.01 3.23 2.91
N VAL A 152 7.16 4.04 1.85
CA VAL A 152 6.40 3.87 0.60
C VAL A 152 7.30 3.98 -0.62
N LEU A 153 7.00 3.20 -1.65
CA LEU A 153 7.72 3.31 -2.91
C LEU A 153 7.38 4.63 -3.62
N ILE A 154 6.10 4.99 -3.66
CA ILE A 154 5.61 6.23 -4.28
C ILE A 154 4.77 7.02 -3.29
N ASP A 155 5.06 8.31 -3.18
CA ASP A 155 4.18 9.30 -2.56
C ASP A 155 3.59 10.20 -3.66
N ARG A 156 2.26 10.12 -3.88
CA ARG A 156 1.58 10.89 -4.93
C ARG A 156 0.89 12.17 -4.46
N GLY A 157 0.99 12.49 -3.17
CA GLY A 157 0.28 13.65 -2.60
C GLY A 157 -1.22 13.38 -2.34
N HIS A 158 -2.03 14.43 -2.39
CA HIS A 158 -3.50 14.42 -2.20
C HIS A 158 -3.96 13.81 -0.88
N ARG A 159 -3.30 14.20 0.25
CA ARG A 159 -3.67 13.71 1.58
C ARG A 159 -5.05 14.19 2.00
N GLU A 160 -5.84 13.28 2.58
CA GLU A 160 -7.06 13.58 3.33
C GLU A 160 -6.85 13.45 4.84
N LEU A 161 -5.81 12.74 5.25
CA LEU A 161 -5.44 12.53 6.64
C LEU A 161 -4.02 13.07 6.90
N PRO A 162 -3.69 13.53 8.13
CA PRO A 162 -2.38 14.07 8.48
C PRO A 162 -1.35 12.94 8.66
N ILE A 163 -1.07 12.22 7.56
CA ILE A 163 -0.15 11.08 7.51
C ILE A 163 0.98 11.40 6.54
N GLU A 164 2.21 11.25 7.02
CA GLU A 164 3.42 11.40 6.22
C GLU A 164 4.27 10.13 6.29
N ALA A 165 4.95 9.81 5.18
CA ALA A 165 5.91 8.73 5.17
C ALA A 165 7.27 9.20 5.69
N ALA A 166 7.87 8.39 6.55
CA ALA A 166 9.21 8.61 7.07
C ALA A 166 10.29 8.31 6.02
N PHE A 167 9.97 7.41 5.08
CA PHE A 167 10.84 6.98 3.98
C PHE A 167 10.03 6.96 2.69
N VAL A 168 10.50 7.68 1.68
CA VAL A 168 9.81 7.84 0.39
C VAL A 168 10.75 7.47 -0.75
N GLY A 169 10.36 6.51 -1.55
CA GLY A 169 11.10 6.13 -2.74
C GLY A 169 11.13 7.26 -3.76
N ARG A 170 9.96 7.71 -4.21
CA ARG A 170 9.82 8.83 -5.14
C ARG A 170 8.55 9.62 -4.84
N LYS A 171 8.66 10.96 -4.83
CA LYS A 171 7.49 11.85 -4.81
C LYS A 171 7.07 12.15 -6.24
N VAL A 172 5.77 12.01 -6.51
CA VAL A 172 5.18 12.26 -7.83
C VAL A 172 3.94 13.13 -7.65
N GLN A 173 3.91 14.28 -8.27
CA GLN A 173 2.68 15.08 -8.32
C GLN A 173 1.79 14.52 -9.42
N THR A 174 0.52 14.29 -9.10
CA THR A 174 -0.47 13.75 -10.04
C THR A 174 -1.68 14.67 -10.11
N ALA A 175 -2.40 14.64 -11.23
CA ALA A 175 -3.72 15.22 -11.34
C ALA A 175 -4.79 14.28 -10.74
N ASP A 176 -6.01 14.79 -10.52
CA ASP A 176 -7.08 14.00 -9.90
C ASP A 176 -7.54 12.81 -10.74
N ASN A 177 -7.46 12.95 -12.08
CA ASN A 177 -7.79 11.88 -13.03
C ASN A 177 -6.63 10.90 -13.27
N GLU A 178 -5.46 11.10 -12.65
CA GLU A 178 -4.31 10.23 -12.79
C GLU A 178 -4.24 9.19 -11.67
N ILE A 179 -3.70 8.02 -11.99
CA ILE A 179 -3.52 6.91 -11.06
C ILE A 179 -2.08 6.40 -11.17
N ILE A 180 -1.48 6.08 -10.05
CA ILE A 180 -0.20 5.37 -10.01
C ILE A 180 -0.48 3.86 -9.98
N GLU A 181 0.06 3.13 -10.96
CA GLU A 181 0.04 1.67 -10.98
C GLU A 181 1.45 1.12 -10.74
N VAL A 182 1.63 0.44 -9.62
CA VAL A 182 2.87 -0.28 -9.30
C VAL A 182 2.69 -1.72 -9.74
N LYS A 183 3.65 -2.27 -10.49
CA LYS A 183 3.73 -3.68 -10.85
C LYS A 183 5.02 -4.26 -10.30
N LEU A 184 4.91 -5.39 -9.60
CA LEU A 184 6.02 -6.11 -9.00
C LEU A 184 5.99 -7.56 -9.48
N ARG A 185 7.18 -8.10 -9.79
CA ARG A 185 7.32 -9.44 -10.38
C ARG A 185 6.68 -10.55 -9.58
N GLU A 186 6.64 -10.43 -8.25
CA GLU A 186 6.06 -11.43 -7.35
C GLU A 186 4.53 -11.51 -7.44
N ILE A 187 3.88 -10.51 -8.04
CA ILE A 187 2.41 -10.39 -8.07
C ILE A 187 1.89 -10.23 -9.51
N ASP A 188 2.62 -9.46 -10.34
CA ASP A 188 2.10 -8.93 -11.60
C ASP A 188 2.88 -9.45 -12.85
N ASP A 189 3.85 -10.35 -12.67
CA ASP A 189 4.80 -10.82 -13.72
C ASP A 189 5.49 -9.66 -14.46
N ALA A 190 5.55 -8.50 -13.86
CA ALA A 190 6.15 -7.29 -14.41
C ALA A 190 6.77 -6.44 -13.29
N GLU A 191 7.75 -5.59 -13.66
CA GLU A 191 8.43 -4.74 -12.69
C GLU A 191 8.53 -3.32 -13.25
N LYS A 192 7.61 -2.44 -12.85
CA LYS A 192 7.57 -1.03 -13.26
C LYS A 192 6.58 -0.22 -12.44
N VAL A 193 6.73 1.09 -12.46
CA VAL A 193 5.71 2.04 -11.97
C VAL A 193 5.22 2.85 -13.17
N MET A 194 3.91 2.89 -13.36
CA MET A 194 3.25 3.59 -14.45
C MET A 194 2.36 4.72 -13.92
N LEU A 195 2.33 5.82 -14.64
CA LEU A 195 1.28 6.83 -14.55
C LEU A 195 0.18 6.46 -15.54
N MET A 196 -1.01 6.27 -15.03
CA MET A 196 -2.20 5.95 -15.80
C MET A 196 -3.16 7.14 -15.75
N GLU A 197 -3.97 7.33 -16.78
CA GLU A 197 -4.95 8.41 -16.87
C GLU A 197 -6.34 7.83 -17.17
N LYS A 198 -7.35 8.29 -16.42
CA LYS A 198 -8.76 8.02 -16.71
C LYS A 198 -9.20 8.97 -17.84
N GLN A 199 -9.77 8.43 -18.90
CA GLN A 199 -10.48 9.27 -19.87
C GLN A 199 -11.75 9.81 -19.20
N GLY A 200 -11.91 11.13 -19.24
CA GLY A 200 -13.10 11.82 -18.74
C GLY A 200 -14.36 11.54 -19.58
#